data_7e4d9d8f34fb05bba7c38fb041012682
#
_entry.id   7e4d9d8f34fb05bba7c38fb041012682
#
_cell.length_a   1.000
_cell.length_b   1.000
_cell.length_c   1.000
_cell.angle_alpha   90.00
_cell.angle_beta   90.00
_cell.angle_gamma   90.00
#
_symmetry.space_group_name_H-M   'P 1'
#
loop_
_entity.id
_entity.type
_entity.pdbx_description
1 polymer ?
#
loop_
_entity_poly.entity_id
_entity_poly.type
_entity_poly.pdbx_seq_one_letter_code
_entity_poly.pdbx_strand_id
1 'polypeptide(L)'
;VKITHLYSATELIESNGVKILIDPWLVDGEYYGSWCCYPSMKDFNFSTLDDVDYIYISHIHPDHLSPLTLKRLNKDIPVLIRNYKGGKFVKLNLERLGFKVIELDDGVRTHLKNDVYINIYGAGYCNPEICSKMFGCGINGFDVKMNYGISEIDTMCVIDDGKYNILNVNDTPYNISKFALDKVLKDYKKIDILLHGYTGASAFPHCFENYSTDDIKNSIGKKQKDYYIQFGLDYIEHIKPKYNIPFAGTYVLGGELSKTIEPIRIFNEIEDAAEY
;
A
#
# COMPACT_ATOMS: atom_id res chain seq x y z
N VAL A 1 7.88 14.47 -14.18
CA VAL A 1 7.65 13.55 -13.04
C VAL A 1 8.89 12.71 -12.80
N LYS A 2 9.28 12.57 -11.55
CA LYS A 2 10.29 11.62 -11.08
C LYS A 2 9.66 10.77 -9.96
N ILE A 3 9.79 9.47 -10.05
CA ILE A 3 9.39 8.51 -9.02
C ILE A 3 10.67 7.88 -8.49
N THR A 4 10.85 7.95 -7.17
CA THR A 4 11.97 7.32 -6.48
C THR A 4 11.42 6.26 -5.54
N HIS A 5 11.67 5.00 -5.86
CA HIS A 5 11.37 3.89 -4.96
C HIS A 5 12.38 3.91 -3.81
N LEU A 6 11.91 4.01 -2.58
CA LEU A 6 12.75 4.03 -1.39
C LEU A 6 12.80 2.66 -0.73
N TYR A 7 11.63 2.10 -0.43
CA TYR A 7 11.52 0.76 0.15
C TYR A 7 10.04 0.29 0.17
N SER A 8 9.78 -0.98 -0.13
CA SER A 8 8.45 -1.60 -0.06
C SER A 8 7.37 -0.75 -0.76
N ALA A 9 6.37 -0.24 -0.04
CA ALA A 9 5.36 0.68 -0.57
C ALA A 9 5.75 2.16 -0.46
N THR A 10 6.98 2.45 -0.02
CA THR A 10 7.46 3.83 0.18
C THR A 10 7.98 4.42 -1.12
N GLU A 11 7.21 5.33 -1.69
CA GLU A 11 7.54 6.05 -2.92
C GLU A 11 7.68 7.55 -2.67
N LEU A 12 8.68 8.18 -3.30
CA LEU A 12 8.78 9.63 -3.37
C LEU A 12 8.46 10.07 -4.79
N ILE A 13 7.33 10.77 -4.95
CA ILE A 13 6.90 11.33 -6.24
C ILE A 13 7.20 12.81 -6.27
N GLU A 14 7.97 13.22 -7.29
CA GLU A 14 8.35 14.62 -7.52
C GLU A 14 7.77 15.08 -8.87
N SER A 15 6.94 16.10 -8.85
CA SER A 15 6.37 16.72 -10.05
C SER A 15 6.12 18.21 -9.86
N ASN A 16 6.42 19.03 -10.86
CA ASN A 16 6.25 20.49 -10.84
C ASN A 16 6.78 21.16 -9.56
N GLY A 17 7.89 20.63 -8.99
CA GLY A 17 8.48 21.15 -7.75
C GLY A 17 7.70 20.80 -6.48
N VAL A 18 6.79 19.85 -6.55
CA VAL A 18 6.07 19.27 -5.39
C VAL A 18 6.59 17.87 -5.12
N LYS A 19 6.84 17.58 -3.85
CA LYS A 19 7.30 16.28 -3.37
C LYS A 19 6.24 15.63 -2.48
N ILE A 20 5.81 14.44 -2.86
CA ILE A 20 4.82 13.64 -2.12
C ILE A 20 5.47 12.33 -1.72
N LEU A 21 5.58 12.09 -0.41
CA LEU A 21 6.04 10.82 0.15
C LEU A 21 4.83 9.92 0.43
N ILE A 22 4.86 8.72 -0.11
CA ILE A 22 3.77 7.75 0.01
C ILE A 22 4.19 6.65 0.99
N ASP A 23 3.29 6.30 1.92
CA ASP A 23 3.34 5.14 2.80
C ASP A 23 4.74 4.86 3.40
N PRO A 24 5.32 5.79 4.16
CA PRO A 24 6.71 5.71 4.58
C PRO A 24 6.95 4.62 5.64
N TRP A 25 7.67 3.56 5.23
CA TRP A 25 8.23 2.54 6.10
C TRP A 25 9.74 2.39 5.82
N LEU A 26 10.58 2.93 6.70
CA LEU A 26 12.04 3.03 6.53
C LEU A 26 12.80 2.64 7.80
N VAL A 27 12.13 1.96 8.74
CA VAL A 27 12.69 1.58 10.04
C VAL A 27 12.26 0.15 10.38
N ASP A 28 13.20 -0.65 10.87
CA ASP A 28 12.92 -2.02 11.34
C ASP A 28 11.98 -2.05 12.53
N GLY A 29 11.21 -3.13 12.64
CA GLY A 29 10.47 -3.47 13.86
C GLY A 29 8.96 -3.25 13.76
N GLU A 30 8.41 -3.05 12.59
CA GLU A 30 6.95 -3.04 12.44
C GLU A 30 6.35 -4.41 12.76
N TYR A 31 5.03 -4.46 12.94
CA TYR A 31 4.32 -5.64 13.42
C TYR A 31 4.95 -6.23 14.70
N TYR A 32 5.12 -5.36 15.72
CA TYR A 32 5.65 -5.74 17.04
C TYR A 32 7.09 -6.27 17.01
N GLY A 33 7.93 -5.75 16.12
CA GLY A 33 9.34 -6.13 15.98
C GLY A 33 9.58 -7.32 15.05
N SER A 34 8.54 -7.85 14.40
CA SER A 34 8.69 -9.02 13.54
C SER A 34 9.08 -8.70 12.11
N TRP A 35 8.86 -7.47 11.62
CA TRP A 35 9.21 -7.09 10.25
C TRP A 35 10.39 -6.14 10.20
N CYS A 36 11.39 -6.50 9.41
CA CYS A 36 12.60 -5.71 9.22
C CYS A 36 12.84 -5.43 7.74
N CYS A 37 13.42 -4.27 7.46
CA CYS A 37 13.74 -3.86 6.11
C CYS A 37 14.87 -4.70 5.51
N TYR A 38 14.72 -5.11 4.25
CA TYR A 38 15.77 -5.74 3.46
C TYR A 38 15.73 -5.23 2.01
N PRO A 39 16.81 -4.61 1.52
CA PRO A 39 18.05 -4.25 2.23
C PRO A 39 17.82 -3.38 3.46
N SER A 40 18.78 -3.42 4.42
CA SER A 40 18.66 -2.69 5.68
C SER A 40 18.60 -1.18 5.46
N MET A 41 17.63 -0.52 6.09
CA MET A 41 17.45 0.93 6.05
C MET A 41 18.02 1.65 7.27
N LYS A 42 18.84 0.97 8.10
CA LYS A 42 19.39 1.55 9.35
C LYS A 42 20.21 2.83 9.15
N ASP A 43 20.90 2.94 8.00
CA ASP A 43 21.74 4.08 7.66
C ASP A 43 21.01 5.09 6.75
N PHE A 44 19.69 4.97 6.58
CA PHE A 44 18.91 5.89 5.77
C PHE A 44 18.97 7.32 6.34
N ASN A 45 19.31 8.26 5.49
CA ASN A 45 19.40 9.66 5.87
C ASN A 45 18.05 10.35 5.77
N PHE A 46 17.34 10.47 6.89
CA PHE A 46 16.02 11.09 6.96
C PHE A 46 15.99 12.56 6.57
N SER A 47 17.15 13.28 6.65
CA SER A 47 17.17 14.69 6.23
C SER A 47 16.93 14.88 4.72
N THR A 48 17.06 13.84 3.92
CA THR A 48 16.68 13.86 2.50
C THR A 48 15.17 13.99 2.27
N LEU A 49 14.37 13.82 3.33
CA LEU A 49 12.92 13.95 3.31
C LEU A 49 12.41 15.23 4.00
N ASP A 50 13.32 16.12 4.48
CA ASP A 50 12.92 17.34 5.21
C ASP A 50 12.17 18.35 4.31
N ASP A 51 12.38 18.31 3.00
CA ASP A 51 11.76 19.18 2.00
C ASP A 51 10.55 18.55 1.28
N VAL A 52 10.01 17.45 1.82
CA VAL A 52 8.76 16.86 1.36
C VAL A 52 7.59 17.80 1.66
N ASP A 53 6.75 18.07 0.65
CA ASP A 53 5.60 18.97 0.78
C ASP A 53 4.40 18.27 1.44
N TYR A 54 4.20 16.97 1.15
CA TYR A 54 3.06 16.19 1.64
C TYR A 54 3.46 14.73 1.90
N ILE A 55 2.83 14.13 2.90
CA ILE A 55 2.84 12.67 3.08
C ILE A 55 1.45 12.16 2.73
N TYR A 56 1.33 11.10 1.93
CA TYR A 56 0.08 10.39 1.73
C TYR A 56 0.15 9.03 2.42
N ILE A 57 -0.88 8.73 3.22
CA ILE A 57 -1.05 7.42 3.87
C ILE A 57 -2.29 6.75 3.29
N SER A 58 -2.08 5.61 2.65
CA SER A 58 -3.15 4.85 2.00
C SER A 58 -4.07 4.16 3.00
N HIS A 59 -3.52 3.54 4.04
CA HIS A 59 -4.28 2.79 5.04
C HIS A 59 -3.50 2.57 6.35
N ILE A 60 -4.11 1.84 7.29
CA ILE A 60 -3.65 1.74 8.68
C ILE A 60 -2.56 0.70 8.93
N HIS A 61 -2.27 -0.20 7.99
CA HIS A 61 -1.27 -1.25 8.22
C HIS A 61 0.11 -0.65 8.53
N PRO A 62 0.87 -1.26 9.46
CA PRO A 62 2.14 -0.68 9.95
C PRO A 62 3.24 -0.54 8.90
N ASP A 63 3.22 -1.30 7.84
CA ASP A 63 4.12 -1.19 6.70
C ASP A 63 3.76 -0.05 5.72
N HIS A 64 2.65 0.66 5.96
CA HIS A 64 2.21 1.87 5.27
C HIS A 64 2.12 3.07 6.22
N LEU A 65 1.48 2.89 7.37
CA LEU A 65 1.46 3.88 8.46
C LEU A 65 2.48 3.45 9.53
N SER A 66 3.77 3.53 9.23
CA SER A 66 4.84 3.13 10.15
C SER A 66 5.02 4.16 11.28
N PRO A 67 4.59 3.88 12.52
CA PRO A 67 4.81 4.82 13.62
C PRO A 67 6.29 5.04 13.92
N LEU A 68 7.14 4.04 13.66
CA LEU A 68 8.57 4.13 13.90
C LEU A 68 9.24 5.07 12.89
N THR A 69 8.88 4.96 11.62
CA THR A 69 9.33 5.88 10.56
C THR A 69 8.77 7.28 10.75
N LEU A 70 7.46 7.39 10.95
CA LEU A 70 6.76 8.67 11.09
C LEU A 70 7.30 9.51 12.26
N LYS A 71 7.74 8.89 13.36
CA LYS A 71 8.38 9.60 14.48
C LYS A 71 9.66 10.34 14.08
N ARG A 72 10.34 9.92 13.02
CA ARG A 72 11.59 10.50 12.53
C ARG A 72 11.40 11.60 11.48
N LEU A 73 10.20 11.72 10.92
CA LEU A 73 9.88 12.74 9.91
C LEU A 73 9.50 14.07 10.55
N ASN A 74 9.71 15.16 9.81
CA ASN A 74 9.30 16.51 10.19
C ASN A 74 7.76 16.56 10.38
N LYS A 75 7.31 17.05 11.55
CA LYS A 75 5.88 17.11 11.90
C LYS A 75 5.12 18.26 11.25
N ASP A 76 5.83 19.21 10.66
CA ASP A 76 5.22 20.30 9.91
C ASP A 76 4.71 19.86 8.54
N ILE A 77 5.15 18.69 8.04
CA ILE A 77 4.66 18.13 6.77
C ILE A 77 3.21 17.67 6.96
N PRO A 78 2.24 18.22 6.21
CA PRO A 78 0.85 17.78 6.28
C PRO A 78 0.69 16.37 5.73
N VAL A 79 -0.15 15.56 6.41
CA VAL A 79 -0.46 14.20 6.00
C VAL A 79 -1.83 14.15 5.35
N LEU A 80 -1.87 13.67 4.12
CA LEU A 80 -3.09 13.48 3.33
C LEU A 80 -3.63 12.08 3.56
N ILE A 81 -4.90 11.96 3.87
CA ILE A 81 -5.60 10.69 4.00
C ILE A 81 -6.99 10.81 3.39
N ARG A 82 -7.61 9.67 3.10
CA ARG A 82 -9.02 9.65 2.76
C ARG A 82 -9.89 10.08 3.93
N ASN A 83 -10.97 10.82 3.65
CA ASN A 83 -12.02 11.11 4.62
C ASN A 83 -12.86 9.86 4.87
N TYR A 84 -12.50 9.07 5.88
CA TYR A 84 -13.26 7.89 6.28
C TYR A 84 -14.55 8.30 7.01
N LYS A 85 -15.70 7.88 6.49
CA LYS A 85 -17.00 8.18 7.09
C LYS A 85 -17.26 7.42 8.40
N GLY A 86 -16.58 6.29 8.57
CA GLY A 86 -16.64 5.44 9.77
C GLY A 86 -15.59 5.81 10.81
N GLY A 87 -14.80 4.82 11.23
CA GLY A 87 -13.76 5.02 12.23
C GLY A 87 -12.64 5.97 11.76
N LYS A 88 -12.23 6.88 12.63
CA LYS A 88 -11.14 7.85 12.35
C LYS A 88 -9.76 7.32 12.78
N PHE A 89 -9.54 6.01 12.72
CA PHE A 89 -8.34 5.38 13.27
C PHE A 89 -7.04 5.88 12.65
N VAL A 90 -6.99 6.02 11.32
CA VAL A 90 -5.81 6.55 10.61
C VAL A 90 -5.51 7.96 11.09
N LYS A 91 -6.51 8.85 11.06
CA LYS A 91 -6.40 10.23 11.53
C LYS A 91 -5.89 10.31 12.98
N LEU A 92 -6.56 9.60 13.89
CA LEU A 92 -6.22 9.63 15.32
C LEU A 92 -4.78 9.15 15.58
N ASN A 93 -4.30 8.12 14.87
CA ASN A 93 -2.93 7.66 15.01
C ASN A 93 -1.93 8.71 14.53
N LEU A 94 -2.18 9.35 13.40
CA LEU A 94 -1.31 10.40 12.86
C LEU A 94 -1.29 11.66 13.74
N GLU A 95 -2.45 12.09 14.24
CA GLU A 95 -2.55 13.23 15.16
C GLU A 95 -1.83 12.95 16.49
N ARG A 96 -1.91 11.71 17.02
CA ARG A 96 -1.12 11.29 18.20
C ARG A 96 0.39 11.31 17.96
N LEU A 97 0.83 11.13 16.73
CA LEU A 97 2.22 11.27 16.32
C LEU A 97 2.64 12.73 16.09
N GLY A 98 1.71 13.68 16.22
CA GLY A 98 1.96 15.12 16.13
C GLY A 98 1.80 15.72 14.72
N PHE A 99 1.24 14.98 13.76
CA PHE A 99 1.04 15.48 12.41
C PHE A 99 -0.27 16.28 12.26
N LYS A 100 -0.24 17.27 11.37
CA LYS A 100 -1.44 17.89 10.82
C LYS A 100 -2.03 16.97 9.76
N VAL A 101 -3.26 16.51 9.96
CA VAL A 101 -3.94 15.60 9.03
C VAL A 101 -4.96 16.36 8.18
N ILE A 102 -4.91 16.15 6.89
CA ILE A 102 -5.85 16.68 5.90
C ILE A 102 -6.67 15.51 5.34
N GLU A 103 -7.95 15.49 5.66
CA GLU A 103 -8.89 14.49 5.15
C GLU A 103 -9.43 14.94 3.79
N LEU A 104 -9.28 14.11 2.77
CA LEU A 104 -9.74 14.36 1.41
C LEU A 104 -10.94 13.47 1.08
N ASP A 105 -11.94 14.03 0.43
CA ASP A 105 -13.14 13.31 0.06
C ASP A 105 -12.90 12.34 -1.09
N ASP A 106 -13.59 11.20 -1.06
CA ASP A 106 -13.48 10.11 -2.03
C ASP A 106 -13.82 10.57 -3.44
N GLY A 107 -12.90 10.36 -4.37
CA GLY A 107 -13.08 10.69 -5.78
C GLY A 107 -13.09 12.20 -6.06
N VAL A 108 -12.60 13.02 -5.14
CA VAL A 108 -12.51 14.48 -5.33
C VAL A 108 -11.08 14.87 -5.67
N ARG A 109 -10.87 15.32 -6.92
CA ARG A 109 -9.57 15.83 -7.38
C ARG A 109 -9.22 17.12 -6.62
N THR A 110 -8.24 17.02 -5.72
CA THR A 110 -7.83 18.11 -4.81
C THR A 110 -6.53 18.74 -5.29
N HIS A 111 -6.52 20.06 -5.45
CA HIS A 111 -5.31 20.83 -5.74
C HIS A 111 -4.38 20.84 -4.52
N LEU A 112 -3.11 20.52 -4.72
CA LEU A 112 -2.07 20.59 -3.70
C LEU A 112 -1.26 21.89 -3.85
N LYS A 113 -0.36 21.95 -4.83
CA LYS A 113 0.54 23.08 -5.09
C LYS A 113 1.04 22.98 -6.53
N ASN A 114 1.33 24.10 -7.18
CA ASN A 114 2.01 24.16 -8.50
C ASN A 114 1.39 23.24 -9.58
N ASP A 115 0.08 23.26 -9.72
CA ASP A 115 -0.67 22.42 -10.67
C ASP A 115 -0.51 20.90 -10.44
N VAL A 116 -0.13 20.49 -9.23
CA VAL A 116 -0.17 19.09 -8.81
C VAL A 116 -1.45 18.85 -8.02
N TYR A 117 -2.11 17.74 -8.33
CA TYR A 117 -3.37 17.34 -7.73
C TYR A 117 -3.27 15.91 -7.21
N ILE A 118 -4.07 15.60 -6.20
CA ILE A 118 -4.30 14.22 -5.73
C ILE A 118 -5.80 13.94 -5.72
N ASN A 119 -6.15 12.71 -6.09
CA ASN A 119 -7.50 12.21 -5.97
C ASN A 119 -7.45 10.83 -5.31
N ILE A 120 -8.10 10.67 -4.16
CA ILE A 120 -8.07 9.43 -3.37
C ILE A 120 -9.39 8.69 -3.57
N TYR A 121 -9.31 7.40 -3.80
CA TYR A 121 -10.45 6.50 -3.96
C TYR A 121 -10.36 5.36 -2.95
N GLY A 122 -11.47 5.09 -2.27
CA GLY A 122 -11.55 3.87 -1.46
C GLY A 122 -11.54 2.62 -2.34
N ALA A 123 -10.97 1.56 -1.82
CA ALA A 123 -10.83 0.29 -2.55
C ALA A 123 -12.15 -0.30 -3.06
N GLY A 124 -13.26 0.09 -2.49
CA GLY A 124 -14.59 -0.37 -2.89
C GLY A 124 -15.39 -0.94 -1.73
N TYR A 125 -16.38 -1.76 -2.05
CA TYR A 125 -17.22 -2.37 -1.01
C TYR A 125 -16.47 -3.50 -0.32
N CYS A 126 -16.44 -3.49 1.01
CA CYS A 126 -16.01 -4.64 1.78
C CYS A 126 -16.90 -5.84 1.44
N ASN A 127 -16.30 -6.87 0.89
CA ASN A 127 -16.90 -8.19 0.83
C ASN A 127 -16.36 -9.00 2.02
N PRO A 128 -17.18 -9.31 3.06
CA PRO A 128 -16.71 -10.01 4.24
C PRO A 128 -16.05 -11.35 3.95
N GLU A 129 -16.50 -12.06 2.92
CA GLU A 129 -15.93 -13.35 2.52
C GLU A 129 -14.53 -13.18 1.90
N ILE A 130 -14.33 -12.13 1.12
CA ILE A 130 -13.04 -11.80 0.53
C ILE A 130 -12.13 -11.20 1.58
N CYS A 131 -12.60 -10.20 2.31
CA CYS A 131 -11.81 -9.49 3.31
C CYS A 131 -11.32 -10.41 4.43
N SER A 132 -12.14 -11.34 4.91
CA SER A 132 -11.73 -12.29 5.94
C SER A 132 -10.64 -13.26 5.46
N LYS A 133 -10.68 -13.65 4.19
CA LYS A 133 -9.70 -14.56 3.60
C LYS A 133 -8.38 -13.87 3.22
N MET A 134 -8.46 -12.62 2.79
CA MET A 134 -7.31 -11.90 2.23
C MET A 134 -6.61 -11.00 3.23
N PHE A 135 -7.34 -10.37 4.13
CA PHE A 135 -6.78 -9.38 5.04
C PHE A 135 -6.76 -9.84 6.50
N GLY A 136 -7.25 -11.04 6.79
CA GLY A 136 -7.43 -11.46 8.18
C GLY A 136 -8.31 -10.48 8.95
N CYS A 137 -9.17 -9.74 8.25
CA CYS A 137 -10.11 -8.82 8.86
C CYS A 137 -10.97 -9.60 9.85
N GLY A 138 -10.64 -9.51 11.12
CA GLY A 138 -11.40 -10.13 12.23
C GLY A 138 -12.73 -9.44 12.50
N ILE A 139 -13.30 -8.74 11.54
CA ILE A 139 -14.67 -8.28 11.56
C ILE A 139 -15.55 -9.49 11.23
N ASN A 140 -15.46 -10.48 12.11
CA ASN A 140 -16.37 -11.58 12.15
C ASN A 140 -17.79 -11.04 12.34
N GLY A 141 -18.56 -11.02 11.26
CA GLY A 141 -20.01 -10.98 11.33
C GLY A 141 -20.64 -9.82 12.10
N PHE A 142 -19.88 -8.88 12.62
CA PHE A 142 -20.42 -7.65 13.14
C PHE A 142 -20.96 -6.89 11.95
N ASP A 143 -22.20 -7.20 11.68
CA ASP A 143 -23.14 -6.49 10.83
C ASP A 143 -22.53 -5.51 9.84
N VAL A 144 -21.82 -6.04 8.85
CA VAL A 144 -21.53 -5.33 7.59
C VAL A 144 -22.87 -4.91 6.95
N LYS A 145 -23.99 -5.52 7.34
CA LYS A 145 -25.35 -5.07 7.06
C LYS A 145 -25.76 -3.80 7.80
N MET A 146 -25.11 -3.48 8.91
CA MET A 146 -25.36 -2.26 9.68
C MET A 146 -24.61 -1.09 9.08
N ASN A 147 -25.03 -0.58 7.94
CA ASN A 147 -24.84 0.82 7.46
C ASN A 147 -23.42 1.44 7.52
N TYR A 148 -22.38 0.71 7.84
CA TYR A 148 -21.01 1.14 7.63
C TYR A 148 -20.63 0.81 6.20
N GLY A 149 -21.43 1.21 5.29
CA GLY A 149 -21.40 0.93 3.87
C GLY A 149 -20.05 0.93 3.19
N ILE A 150 -18.98 0.66 3.87
CA ILE A 150 -17.65 0.48 3.31
C ILE A 150 -16.66 0.41 4.48
N SER A 151 -16.23 -0.78 4.88
CA SER A 151 -15.03 -0.90 5.67
C SER A 151 -13.83 -0.87 4.71
N GLU A 152 -13.54 0.28 4.21
CA GLU A 152 -12.38 0.48 3.38
C GLU A 152 -11.17 0.57 4.27
N ILE A 153 -10.37 -0.48 4.25
CA ILE A 153 -9.05 -0.41 4.83
C ILE A 153 -8.17 0.34 3.85
N ASP A 154 -8.12 -0.13 2.60
CA ASP A 154 -7.19 0.35 1.60
C ASP A 154 -7.77 1.48 0.75
N THR A 155 -6.89 2.36 0.31
CA THR A 155 -7.20 3.38 -0.68
C THR A 155 -6.17 3.36 -1.79
N MET A 156 -6.61 3.73 -2.99
CA MET A 156 -5.74 4.06 -4.10
C MET A 156 -5.77 5.56 -4.34
N CYS A 157 -4.74 6.08 -4.99
CA CYS A 157 -4.74 7.48 -5.36
C CYS A 157 -4.25 7.70 -6.79
N VAL A 158 -4.79 8.74 -7.44
CA VAL A 158 -4.21 9.31 -8.64
C VAL A 158 -3.51 10.61 -8.26
N ILE A 159 -2.22 10.71 -8.61
CA ILE A 159 -1.46 11.96 -8.57
C ILE A 159 -1.31 12.45 -10.00
N ASP A 160 -1.75 13.67 -10.27
CA ASP A 160 -1.66 14.25 -11.60
C ASP A 160 -1.07 15.65 -11.59
N ASP A 161 -0.36 16.00 -12.66
CA ASP A 161 0.27 17.30 -12.89
C ASP A 161 -0.26 17.98 -14.15
N GLY A 162 -1.40 17.53 -14.64
CA GLY A 162 -2.01 18.00 -15.90
C GLY A 162 -1.39 17.36 -17.15
N LYS A 163 -0.24 16.71 -17.04
CA LYS A 163 0.45 16.02 -18.15
C LYS A 163 0.50 14.52 -17.96
N TYR A 164 0.75 14.05 -16.76
CA TYR A 164 0.86 12.64 -16.40
C TYR A 164 -0.13 12.31 -15.28
N ASN A 165 -0.76 11.15 -15.40
CA ASN A 165 -1.63 10.57 -14.38
C ASN A 165 -0.93 9.32 -13.82
N ILE A 166 -0.60 9.36 -12.53
CA ILE A 166 0.07 8.27 -11.81
C ILE A 166 -0.97 7.65 -10.89
N LEU A 167 -1.34 6.40 -11.14
CA LEU A 167 -2.21 5.64 -10.25
C LEU A 167 -1.37 4.74 -9.35
N ASN A 168 -1.50 4.94 -8.05
CA ASN A 168 -0.97 4.01 -7.05
C ASN A 168 -2.14 3.23 -6.43
N VAL A 169 -2.15 1.92 -6.63
CA VAL A 169 -3.22 1.05 -6.11
C VAL A 169 -2.90 0.47 -4.74
N ASN A 170 -1.69 0.68 -4.24
CA ASN A 170 -1.22 0.16 -2.95
C ASN A 170 -1.51 -1.33 -2.79
N ASP A 171 -1.95 -1.75 -1.61
CA ASP A 171 -2.29 -3.14 -1.30
C ASP A 171 -3.71 -3.52 -1.72
N THR A 172 -4.39 -2.65 -2.45
CA THR A 172 -5.79 -2.87 -2.83
C THR A 172 -5.92 -4.09 -3.74
N PRO A 173 -6.65 -5.14 -3.34
CA PRO A 173 -6.82 -6.29 -4.19
C PRO A 173 -7.73 -5.98 -5.38
N TYR A 174 -7.33 -6.41 -6.57
CA TYR A 174 -8.07 -6.16 -7.79
C TYR A 174 -9.55 -6.59 -7.71
N ASN A 175 -9.82 -7.75 -7.11
CA ASN A 175 -11.16 -8.32 -7.05
C ASN A 175 -12.20 -7.44 -6.35
N ILE A 176 -11.78 -6.61 -5.39
CA ILE A 176 -12.67 -5.71 -4.66
C ILE A 176 -12.60 -4.27 -5.17
N SER A 177 -11.60 -3.96 -6.00
CA SER A 177 -11.32 -2.59 -6.45
C SER A 177 -11.95 -2.22 -7.79
N LYS A 178 -12.58 -3.16 -8.50
CA LYS A 178 -13.15 -2.91 -9.84
C LYS A 178 -14.04 -1.67 -9.89
N PHE A 179 -14.91 -1.51 -8.91
CA PHE A 179 -15.80 -0.34 -8.86
C PHE A 179 -15.03 0.98 -8.67
N ALA A 180 -13.96 0.96 -7.86
CA ALA A 180 -13.10 2.13 -7.67
C ALA A 180 -12.29 2.42 -8.96
N LEU A 181 -11.81 1.39 -9.63
CA LEU A 181 -11.13 1.52 -10.93
C LEU A 181 -12.04 2.11 -12.01
N ASP A 182 -13.29 1.68 -12.07
CA ASP A 182 -14.26 2.25 -13.01
C ASP A 182 -14.47 3.75 -12.77
N LYS A 183 -14.47 4.18 -11.49
CA LYS A 183 -14.49 5.62 -11.16
C LYS A 183 -13.21 6.32 -11.62
N VAL A 184 -12.05 5.73 -11.32
CA VAL A 184 -10.75 6.28 -11.77
C VAL A 184 -10.74 6.47 -13.28
N LEU A 185 -11.12 5.45 -14.06
CA LEU A 185 -11.11 5.51 -15.53
C LEU A 185 -12.19 6.44 -16.10
N LYS A 186 -13.24 6.72 -15.34
CA LYS A 186 -14.23 7.75 -15.69
C LYS A 186 -13.66 9.16 -15.50
N ASP A 187 -12.93 9.38 -14.40
CA ASP A 187 -12.36 10.69 -14.05
C ASP A 187 -11.09 10.97 -14.88
N TYR A 188 -10.29 9.93 -15.14
CA TYR A 188 -9.04 9.99 -15.89
C TYR A 188 -9.11 9.09 -17.11
N LYS A 189 -9.18 9.69 -18.31
CA LYS A 189 -9.30 8.94 -19.59
C LYS A 189 -8.13 8.03 -19.87
N LYS A 190 -7.00 8.25 -19.23
CA LYS A 190 -5.81 7.41 -19.35
C LYS A 190 -4.99 7.50 -18.06
N ILE A 191 -4.33 6.41 -17.73
CA ILE A 191 -3.30 6.34 -16.70
C ILE A 191 -1.96 6.18 -17.42
N ASP A 192 -1.01 7.06 -17.11
CA ASP A 192 0.32 6.99 -17.71
C ASP A 192 1.22 6.02 -16.97
N ILE A 193 1.17 6.03 -15.65
CA ILE A 193 2.01 5.18 -14.79
C ILE A 193 1.10 4.50 -13.77
N LEU A 194 1.25 3.18 -13.66
CA LEU A 194 0.62 2.36 -12.65
C LEU A 194 1.67 1.87 -11.65
N LEU A 195 1.44 2.08 -10.36
CA LEU A 195 2.18 1.49 -9.26
C LEU A 195 1.30 0.42 -8.62
N HIS A 196 1.79 -0.82 -8.52
CA HIS A 196 1.02 -1.94 -7.99
C HIS A 196 1.91 -2.96 -7.27
N GLY A 197 1.33 -3.64 -6.28
CA GLY A 197 2.00 -4.74 -5.57
C GLY A 197 2.15 -5.98 -6.44
N TYR A 198 3.21 -6.76 -6.22
CA TYR A 198 3.47 -8.01 -6.93
C TYR A 198 3.68 -9.21 -6.01
N THR A 199 3.73 -8.98 -4.71
CA THR A 199 3.91 -10.05 -3.72
C THR A 199 2.96 -9.87 -2.54
N GLY A 200 2.75 -10.93 -1.77
CA GLY A 200 1.92 -10.89 -0.58
C GLY A 200 2.75 -10.83 0.69
N ALA A 201 2.19 -10.19 1.70
CA ALA A 201 2.77 -10.01 3.02
C ALA A 201 2.01 -10.78 4.10
N SER A 202 1.56 -12.01 3.81
CA SER A 202 0.75 -12.83 4.70
C SER A 202 1.60 -13.84 5.49
N ALA A 203 1.15 -14.15 6.72
CA ALA A 203 1.68 -15.27 7.49
C ALA A 203 1.31 -16.65 6.88
N PHE A 204 0.36 -16.68 5.97
CA PHE A 204 -0.05 -17.88 5.26
C PHE A 204 0.85 -18.12 4.03
N PRO A 205 1.27 -19.37 3.74
CA PRO A 205 1.01 -20.59 4.51
C PRO A 205 2.08 -20.92 5.54
N HIS A 206 3.20 -20.22 5.59
CA HIS A 206 4.43 -20.62 6.27
C HIS A 206 4.38 -20.58 7.81
N CYS A 207 3.39 -19.91 8.40
CA CYS A 207 3.15 -19.92 9.84
C CYS A 207 2.01 -20.86 10.27
N PHE A 208 1.57 -21.76 9.40
CA PHE A 208 0.46 -22.67 9.68
C PHE A 208 0.95 -24.11 9.85
N GLU A 209 0.80 -24.67 11.04
CA GLU A 209 1.32 -26.00 11.43
C GLU A 209 0.72 -27.16 10.64
N ASN A 210 -0.45 -26.99 10.05
CA ASN A 210 -1.14 -28.03 9.27
C ASN A 210 -0.60 -28.22 7.84
N TYR A 211 0.43 -27.45 7.45
CA TYR A 211 1.10 -27.59 6.16
C TYR A 211 2.53 -28.05 6.34
N SER A 212 2.94 -29.03 5.54
CA SER A 212 4.34 -29.46 5.50
C SER A 212 5.20 -28.41 4.77
N THR A 213 6.52 -28.45 4.97
CA THR A 213 7.46 -27.61 4.23
C THR A 213 7.34 -27.81 2.71
N ASP A 214 7.07 -29.04 2.27
CA ASP A 214 6.87 -29.35 0.85
C ASP A 214 5.59 -28.73 0.31
N ASP A 215 4.48 -28.81 1.05
CA ASP A 215 3.23 -28.11 0.69
C ASP A 215 3.43 -26.61 0.57
N ILE A 216 4.13 -26.00 1.53
CA ILE A 216 4.43 -24.58 1.55
C ILE A 216 5.21 -24.17 0.31
N LYS A 217 6.30 -24.92 -0.03
CA LYS A 217 7.19 -24.54 -1.13
C LYS A 217 6.62 -24.87 -2.51
N ASN A 218 6.01 -26.03 -2.68
CA ASN A 218 5.75 -26.59 -4.00
C ASN A 218 4.29 -26.56 -4.44
N SER A 219 3.32 -26.56 -3.54
CA SER A 219 1.91 -26.60 -3.91
C SER A 219 1.16 -25.32 -3.55
N ILE A 220 1.04 -25.03 -2.27
CA ILE A 220 0.28 -23.88 -1.77
C ILE A 220 1.03 -22.57 -2.04
N GLY A 221 2.34 -22.56 -1.78
CA GLY A 221 3.17 -21.40 -2.01
C GLY A 221 3.21 -20.97 -3.48
N LYS A 222 3.33 -21.94 -4.40
CA LYS A 222 3.27 -21.66 -5.82
C LYS A 222 1.95 -21.01 -6.22
N LYS A 223 0.82 -21.57 -5.77
CA LYS A 223 -0.51 -20.98 -6.03
C LYS A 223 -0.62 -19.55 -5.50
N GLN A 224 0.01 -19.28 -4.37
CA GLN A 224 0.00 -17.94 -3.79
C GLN A 224 0.87 -16.97 -4.58
N LYS A 225 2.05 -17.38 -5.04
CA LYS A 225 2.87 -16.60 -5.96
C LYS A 225 2.09 -16.24 -7.22
N ASP A 226 1.53 -17.23 -7.89
CA ASP A 226 0.75 -17.05 -9.12
C ASP A 226 -0.43 -16.10 -8.90
N TYR A 227 -1.08 -16.18 -7.74
CA TYR A 227 -2.22 -15.33 -7.40
C TYR A 227 -1.84 -13.84 -7.29
N TYR A 228 -0.70 -13.50 -6.66
CA TYR A 228 -0.27 -12.10 -6.55
C TYR A 228 0.25 -11.54 -7.88
N ILE A 229 0.91 -12.36 -8.69
CA ILE A 229 1.28 -11.98 -10.05
C ILE A 229 0.01 -11.69 -10.88
N GLN A 230 -1.01 -12.56 -10.78
CA GLN A 230 -2.26 -12.35 -11.51
C GLN A 230 -2.95 -11.04 -11.12
N PHE A 231 -2.83 -10.58 -9.87
CA PHE A 231 -3.35 -9.26 -9.49
C PHE A 231 -2.72 -8.11 -10.28
N GLY A 232 -1.39 -8.13 -10.39
CA GLY A 232 -0.68 -7.13 -11.19
C GLY A 232 -1.14 -7.15 -12.65
N LEU A 233 -1.22 -8.34 -13.23
CA LEU A 233 -1.69 -8.54 -14.62
C LEU A 233 -3.13 -8.04 -14.80
N ASP A 234 -4.03 -8.37 -13.88
CA ASP A 234 -5.43 -7.92 -13.95
C ASP A 234 -5.55 -6.39 -13.93
N TYR A 235 -4.73 -5.71 -13.10
CA TYR A 235 -4.65 -4.24 -13.10
C TYR A 235 -4.12 -3.70 -14.42
N ILE A 236 -3.03 -4.26 -14.93
CA ILE A 236 -2.41 -3.84 -16.19
C ILE A 236 -3.38 -4.01 -17.35
N GLU A 237 -4.06 -5.16 -17.43
CA GLU A 237 -5.03 -5.44 -18.48
C GLU A 237 -6.24 -4.49 -18.44
N HIS A 238 -6.74 -4.20 -17.24
CA HIS A 238 -7.89 -3.31 -17.06
C HIS A 238 -7.56 -1.85 -17.39
N ILE A 239 -6.41 -1.36 -16.89
CA ILE A 239 -6.02 0.05 -16.93
C ILE A 239 -5.28 0.38 -18.23
N LYS A 240 -4.49 -0.54 -18.77
CA LYS A 240 -3.60 -0.38 -19.93
C LYS A 240 -2.69 0.84 -19.80
N PRO A 241 -1.90 0.92 -18.71
CA PRO A 241 -1.02 2.05 -18.45
C PRO A 241 0.08 2.12 -19.53
N LYS A 242 0.68 3.29 -19.71
CA LYS A 242 1.87 3.42 -20.55
C LYS A 242 3.10 2.76 -19.93
N TYR A 243 3.21 2.86 -18.61
CA TYR A 243 4.26 2.24 -17.80
C TYR A 243 3.64 1.59 -16.57
N ASN A 244 4.06 0.39 -16.22
CA ASN A 244 3.77 -0.23 -14.94
C ASN A 244 5.06 -0.34 -14.14
N ILE A 245 4.95 -0.12 -12.83
CA ILE A 245 6.06 -0.22 -11.88
C ILE A 245 5.58 -1.12 -10.76
N PRO A 246 6.01 -2.39 -10.74
CA PRO A 246 5.76 -3.27 -9.61
C PRO A 246 6.57 -2.77 -8.40
N PHE A 247 5.92 -2.68 -7.24
CA PHE A 247 6.50 -2.20 -5.99
C PHE A 247 5.98 -3.01 -4.81
N ALA A 248 6.20 -2.58 -3.57
CA ALA A 248 5.82 -3.32 -2.37
C ALA A 248 6.43 -4.73 -2.36
N GLY A 249 7.76 -4.76 -2.44
CA GLY A 249 8.56 -5.98 -2.42
C GLY A 249 8.63 -6.64 -1.05
N THR A 250 9.63 -7.52 -0.89
CA THR A 250 9.75 -8.33 0.30
C THR A 250 10.34 -7.58 1.49
N TYR A 251 10.18 -8.18 2.66
CA TYR A 251 10.79 -7.81 3.94
C TYR A 251 11.42 -9.08 4.54
N VAL A 252 12.16 -8.96 5.62
CA VAL A 252 12.65 -10.11 6.39
C VAL A 252 12.00 -10.17 7.76
N LEU A 253 11.79 -11.39 8.25
CA LEU A 253 11.25 -11.60 9.57
C LEU A 253 12.34 -11.42 10.64
N GLY A 254 12.04 -10.64 11.67
CA GLY A 254 12.83 -10.53 12.87
C GLY A 254 12.41 -11.52 13.96
N GLY A 255 13.24 -11.61 15.01
CA GLY A 255 12.94 -12.43 16.16
C GLY A 255 13.42 -13.87 16.04
N GLU A 256 13.17 -14.68 17.09
CA GLU A 256 13.74 -16.02 17.22
C GLU A 256 13.18 -17.01 16.19
N LEU A 257 11.88 -16.92 15.90
CA LEU A 257 11.21 -17.80 14.96
C LEU A 257 11.58 -17.53 13.49
N SER A 258 12.20 -16.39 13.19
CA SER A 258 12.62 -16.07 11.82
C SER A 258 13.56 -17.13 11.24
N LYS A 259 14.45 -17.70 12.06
CA LYS A 259 15.38 -18.77 11.66
C LYS A 259 14.69 -20.01 11.10
N THR A 260 13.47 -20.28 11.57
CA THR A 260 12.67 -21.42 11.13
C THR A 260 11.77 -21.06 9.96
N ILE A 261 11.20 -19.86 9.96
CA ILE A 261 10.17 -19.44 9.00
C ILE A 261 10.79 -18.90 7.71
N GLU A 262 11.82 -18.04 7.79
CA GLU A 262 12.43 -17.44 6.59
C GLU A 262 12.86 -18.47 5.52
N PRO A 263 13.47 -19.60 5.86
CA PRO A 263 13.86 -20.58 4.84
C PRO A 263 12.71 -21.25 4.09
N ILE A 264 11.49 -21.15 4.62
CA ILE A 264 10.29 -21.75 4.02
C ILE A 264 9.27 -20.70 3.57
N ARG A 265 9.53 -19.43 3.79
CA ARG A 265 8.64 -18.34 3.39
C ARG A 265 8.58 -18.23 1.85
N ILE A 266 7.39 -18.03 1.33
CA ILE A 266 7.14 -17.89 -0.10
C ILE A 266 6.67 -16.47 -0.40
N PHE A 267 7.31 -15.85 -1.38
CA PHE A 267 6.98 -14.53 -1.92
C PHE A 267 7.48 -14.45 -3.37
N ASN A 268 6.97 -13.49 -4.12
CA ASN A 268 7.50 -13.20 -5.45
C ASN A 268 8.72 -12.30 -5.31
N GLU A 269 9.75 -12.59 -6.07
CA GLU A 269 10.90 -11.71 -6.28
C GLU A 269 10.56 -10.69 -7.37
N ILE A 270 11.36 -9.63 -7.47
CA ILE A 270 11.15 -8.62 -8.51
C ILE A 270 11.32 -9.18 -9.92
N GLU A 271 12.14 -10.21 -10.08
CA GLU A 271 12.32 -10.93 -11.33
C GLU A 271 11.04 -11.63 -11.78
N ASP A 272 10.26 -12.19 -10.85
CA ASP A 272 8.95 -12.79 -11.17
C ASP A 272 8.00 -11.72 -11.73
N ALA A 273 8.10 -10.47 -11.27
CA ALA A 273 7.27 -9.36 -11.72
C ALA A 273 7.80 -8.68 -12.99
N ALA A 274 9.08 -8.80 -13.30
CA ALA A 274 9.69 -8.17 -14.47
C ALA A 274 9.37 -8.88 -15.80
N GLU A 275 8.71 -10.04 -15.74
CA GLU A 275 8.33 -10.83 -16.93
C GLU A 275 7.02 -10.34 -17.58
N TYR A 276 6.29 -9.36 -17.02
CA TYR A 276 5.00 -8.87 -17.52
C TYR A 276 4.85 -7.34 -17.62
#